data_43ebfcf70adb86278c14f809d0525aa2
#
_entry.id   43ebfcf70adb86278c14f809d0525aa2
#
_cell.length_a   1.000
_cell.length_b   1.000
_cell.length_c   1.000
_cell.angle_alpha   90.00
_cell.angle_beta   90.00
_cell.angle_gamma   90.00
#
_symmetry.space_group_name_H-M   'P 1'
#
loop_
_entity.id
_entity.type
_entity.pdbx_description
1 polymer ?
#
loop_
_entity_poly.entity_id
_entity_poly.type
_entity_poly.pdbx_seq_one_letter_code
_entity_poly.pdbx_strand_id
1 'polypeptide(L)'
;MEKTYITYNTYKQAFTLAEVLITLGIIGVVAALTMPALIANHRKTVVETRLAKFYSTMNQAVIRAEVDFGDKKDWGTIGEGFAEDEEGNEDKSKSIPLIWFNTYMRPYLNLLDVKTSSDGRVLAYFPDGSLAAISSSAIIFYVDAKYYSEYETDSGSSAPDEMQSGTKCFLFAFWPSNEEEQSQYHYNKGVEPYTHMWNGTRESLFKGEYGCKKETSRTRPYCTKLIQMNGWKIPKDYPLRI
;
A
#
# COMPACT_ATOMS: atom_id res chain seq x y z
N MET A 1 -23.96 -62.22 -50.76
CA MET A 1 -23.84 -60.80 -50.32
C MET A 1 -22.52 -60.62 -49.60
N GLU A 2 -21.54 -60.09 -50.30
CA GLU A 2 -20.21 -59.86 -49.81
C GLU A 2 -20.13 -58.50 -49.13
N LYS A 3 -19.78 -58.42 -47.85
CA LYS A 3 -19.64 -57.18 -47.14
C LYS A 3 -18.22 -56.64 -47.31
N THR A 4 -18.08 -55.59 -48.10
CA THR A 4 -16.83 -54.85 -48.27
C THR A 4 -16.59 -53.96 -47.03
N TYR A 5 -15.59 -54.26 -46.23
CA TYR A 5 -15.16 -53.41 -45.14
C TYR A 5 -14.17 -52.36 -45.64
N ILE A 6 -14.59 -51.08 -45.59
CA ILE A 6 -13.69 -49.96 -45.91
C ILE A 6 -12.86 -49.65 -44.62
N THR A 7 -11.57 -49.98 -44.69
CA THR A 7 -10.59 -49.66 -43.60
C THR A 7 -10.11 -48.24 -43.82
N TYR A 8 -10.53 -47.32 -42.97
CA TYR A 8 -9.96 -45.96 -42.92
C TYR A 8 -8.56 -46.04 -42.29
N ASN A 9 -7.55 -45.84 -43.09
CA ASN A 9 -6.17 -45.73 -42.61
C ASN A 9 -5.92 -44.33 -42.10
N THR A 10 -6.14 -44.08 -40.82
CA THR A 10 -5.84 -42.81 -40.15
C THR A 10 -4.33 -42.73 -39.95
N TYR A 11 -3.63 -42.02 -40.81
CA TYR A 11 -2.23 -41.65 -40.60
C TYR A 11 -2.13 -40.77 -39.34
N LYS A 12 -1.64 -41.31 -38.25
CA LYS A 12 -1.25 -40.53 -37.07
C LYS A 12 0.04 -39.80 -37.43
N GLN A 13 -0.07 -38.51 -37.71
CA GLN A 13 1.10 -37.65 -37.83
C GLN A 13 1.77 -37.55 -36.46
N ALA A 14 2.97 -38.06 -36.35
CA ALA A 14 3.81 -37.92 -35.16
C ALA A 14 4.80 -36.76 -35.39
N PHE A 15 4.95 -35.88 -34.42
CA PHE A 15 5.95 -34.82 -34.47
C PHE A 15 7.37 -35.39 -34.43
N THR A 16 8.28 -34.81 -35.17
CA THR A 16 9.69 -35.14 -35.11
C THR A 16 10.33 -34.49 -33.88
N LEU A 17 11.39 -35.14 -33.34
CA LEU A 17 12.17 -34.59 -32.22
C LEU A 17 12.72 -33.19 -32.54
N ALA A 18 13.12 -32.96 -33.79
CA ALA A 18 13.65 -31.69 -34.26
C ALA A 18 12.58 -30.58 -34.23
N GLU A 19 11.34 -30.84 -34.68
CA GLU A 19 10.23 -29.86 -34.62
C GLU A 19 9.90 -29.46 -33.19
N VAL A 20 9.87 -30.42 -32.24
CA VAL A 20 9.63 -30.14 -30.83
C VAL A 20 10.76 -29.31 -30.22
N LEU A 21 12.02 -29.63 -30.52
CA LEU A 21 13.17 -28.88 -30.01
C LEU A 21 13.20 -27.43 -30.54
N ILE A 22 12.94 -27.23 -31.83
CA ILE A 22 12.89 -25.89 -32.43
C ILE A 22 11.76 -25.09 -31.85
N THR A 23 10.56 -25.64 -31.73
CA THR A 23 9.40 -24.92 -31.17
C THR A 23 9.61 -24.54 -29.70
N LEU A 24 10.13 -25.46 -28.88
CA LEU A 24 10.46 -25.16 -27.48
C LEU A 24 11.57 -24.10 -27.36
N GLY A 25 12.57 -24.12 -28.25
CA GLY A 25 13.62 -23.10 -28.31
C GLY A 25 13.05 -21.71 -28.61
N ILE A 26 12.18 -21.60 -29.61
CA ILE A 26 11.56 -20.32 -29.97
C ILE A 26 10.67 -19.81 -28.83
N ILE A 27 9.81 -20.66 -28.27
CA ILE A 27 8.95 -20.30 -27.13
C ILE A 27 9.79 -19.84 -25.93
N GLY A 28 10.89 -20.54 -25.62
CA GLY A 28 11.79 -20.19 -24.54
C GLY A 28 12.41 -18.80 -24.71
N VAL A 29 12.90 -18.46 -25.89
CA VAL A 29 13.49 -17.14 -26.18
C VAL A 29 12.44 -16.06 -26.11
N VAL A 30 11.26 -16.24 -26.72
CA VAL A 30 10.17 -15.26 -26.67
C VAL A 30 9.71 -15.03 -25.23
N ALA A 31 9.50 -16.09 -24.46
CA ALA A 31 9.12 -15.98 -23.05
C ALA A 31 10.18 -15.23 -22.23
N ALA A 32 11.47 -15.55 -22.41
CA ALA A 32 12.56 -14.87 -21.69
C ALA A 32 12.61 -13.36 -21.95
N LEU A 33 12.27 -12.91 -23.16
CA LEU A 33 12.24 -11.49 -23.51
C LEU A 33 10.97 -10.77 -23.06
N THR A 34 9.81 -11.45 -23.03
CA THR A 34 8.51 -10.81 -22.77
C THR A 34 8.11 -10.85 -21.29
N MET A 35 8.43 -11.92 -20.55
CA MET A 35 8.00 -12.05 -19.13
C MET A 35 8.46 -10.91 -18.21
N PRO A 36 9.71 -10.40 -18.26
CA PRO A 36 10.13 -9.33 -17.36
C PRO A 36 9.29 -8.06 -17.51
N ALA A 37 8.97 -7.69 -18.75
CA ALA A 37 8.15 -6.51 -19.05
C ALA A 37 6.70 -6.70 -18.58
N LEU A 38 6.13 -7.88 -18.78
CA LEU A 38 4.78 -8.20 -18.34
C LEU A 38 4.65 -8.16 -16.81
N ILE A 39 5.62 -8.74 -16.09
CA ILE A 39 5.66 -8.74 -14.62
C ILE A 39 5.78 -7.31 -14.09
N ALA A 40 6.64 -6.48 -14.67
CA ALA A 40 6.80 -5.07 -14.25
C ALA A 40 5.51 -4.27 -14.46
N ASN A 41 4.85 -4.43 -15.60
CA ASN A 41 3.57 -3.77 -15.88
C ASN A 41 2.47 -4.25 -14.93
N HIS A 42 2.41 -5.54 -14.64
CA HIS A 42 1.45 -6.09 -13.68
C HIS A 42 1.66 -5.52 -12.27
N ARG A 43 2.91 -5.50 -11.78
CA ARG A 43 3.23 -4.90 -10.46
C ARG A 43 2.80 -3.44 -10.38
N LYS A 44 3.10 -2.66 -11.43
CA LYS A 44 2.68 -1.26 -11.52
C LYS A 44 1.17 -1.12 -11.40
N THR A 45 0.42 -1.91 -12.15
CA THR A 45 -1.06 -1.90 -12.12
C THR A 45 -1.60 -2.29 -10.74
N VAL A 46 -0.99 -3.26 -10.06
CA VAL A 46 -1.36 -3.67 -8.71
C VAL A 46 -1.17 -2.52 -7.72
N VAL A 47 -0.01 -1.84 -7.75
CA VAL A 47 0.27 -0.68 -6.88
C VAL A 47 -0.76 0.43 -7.11
N GLU A 48 -0.98 0.83 -8.37
CA GLU A 48 -1.93 1.87 -8.74
C GLU A 48 -3.35 1.57 -8.25
N THR A 49 -3.81 0.35 -8.48
CA THR A 49 -5.17 -0.07 -8.11
C THR A 49 -5.35 -0.14 -6.60
N ARG A 50 -4.37 -0.70 -5.88
CA ARG A 50 -4.44 -0.83 -4.42
C ARG A 50 -4.36 0.53 -3.73
N LEU A 51 -3.53 1.46 -4.21
CA LEU A 51 -3.47 2.82 -3.68
C LEU A 51 -4.79 3.57 -3.86
N ALA A 52 -5.36 3.56 -5.05
CA ALA A 52 -6.64 4.21 -5.33
C ALA A 52 -7.77 3.60 -4.48
N LYS A 53 -7.81 2.27 -4.37
CA LYS A 53 -8.79 1.56 -3.56
C LYS A 53 -8.63 1.89 -2.07
N PHE A 54 -7.41 1.84 -1.53
CA PHE A 54 -7.13 2.17 -0.13
C PHE A 54 -7.60 3.59 0.21
N TYR A 55 -7.18 4.58 -0.60
CA TYR A 55 -7.59 5.98 -0.42
C TYR A 55 -9.11 6.13 -0.41
N SER A 56 -9.79 5.54 -1.40
CA SER A 56 -11.26 5.59 -1.50
C SER A 56 -11.94 4.90 -0.31
N THR A 57 -11.45 3.71 0.08
CA THR A 57 -12.02 2.93 1.19
C THR A 57 -11.89 3.66 2.52
N MET A 58 -10.70 4.20 2.81
CA MET A 58 -10.48 4.94 4.05
C MET A 58 -11.33 6.20 4.13
N ASN A 59 -11.42 6.98 3.04
CA ASN A 59 -12.23 8.19 3.05
C ASN A 59 -13.74 7.91 3.09
N GLN A 60 -14.22 6.81 2.50
CA GLN A 60 -15.61 6.38 2.68
C GLN A 60 -15.88 5.97 4.13
N ALA A 61 -14.94 5.33 4.81
CA ALA A 61 -15.07 5.02 6.23
C ALA A 61 -15.14 6.30 7.08
N VAL A 62 -14.29 7.29 6.82
CA VAL A 62 -14.35 8.61 7.48
C VAL A 62 -15.73 9.25 7.30
N ILE A 63 -16.24 9.34 6.06
CA ILE A 63 -17.55 9.95 5.77
C ILE A 63 -18.68 9.23 6.52
N ARG A 64 -18.64 7.90 6.60
CA ARG A 64 -19.65 7.13 7.34
C ARG A 64 -19.54 7.36 8.85
N ALA A 65 -18.32 7.40 9.37
CA ALA A 65 -18.07 7.66 10.78
C ALA A 65 -18.51 9.08 11.20
N GLU A 66 -18.37 10.08 10.31
CA GLU A 66 -18.88 11.44 10.58
C GLU A 66 -20.40 11.48 10.78
N VAL A 67 -21.16 10.56 10.20
CA VAL A 67 -22.62 10.46 10.43
C VAL A 67 -22.92 10.05 11.87
N ASP A 68 -22.11 9.16 12.45
CA ASP A 68 -22.34 8.61 13.77
C ASP A 68 -21.63 9.41 14.90
N PHE A 69 -20.49 10.01 14.61
CA PHE A 69 -19.62 10.66 15.61
C PHE A 69 -19.43 12.15 15.42
N GLY A 70 -20.07 12.77 14.41
CA GLY A 70 -19.87 14.18 14.09
C GLY A 70 -18.58 14.46 13.33
N ASP A 71 -18.21 15.74 13.26
CA ASP A 71 -17.08 16.22 12.45
C ASP A 71 -15.75 15.56 12.89
N LYS A 72 -15.05 15.00 11.93
CA LYS A 72 -13.74 14.34 12.15
C LYS A 72 -12.69 15.22 12.86
N LYS A 73 -12.84 16.55 12.82
CA LYS A 73 -11.97 17.47 13.56
C LYS A 73 -12.06 17.29 15.08
N ASP A 74 -13.18 16.79 15.56
CA ASP A 74 -13.47 16.61 16.97
C ASP A 74 -13.09 15.21 17.50
N TRP A 75 -12.60 14.29 16.62
CA TRP A 75 -12.27 12.92 17.03
C TRP A 75 -10.94 12.79 17.79
N GLY A 76 -10.18 13.86 17.93
CA GLY A 76 -8.85 13.85 18.52
C GLY A 76 -7.79 13.21 17.56
N THR A 77 -6.61 13.04 18.10
CA THR A 77 -5.50 12.39 17.37
C THR A 77 -5.56 10.87 17.50
N ILE A 78 -5.03 10.16 16.52
CA ILE A 78 -4.93 8.68 16.58
C ILE A 78 -4.12 8.22 17.79
N GLY A 79 -3.12 9.00 18.20
CA GLY A 79 -2.20 8.67 19.29
C GLY A 79 -1.17 7.61 18.89
N GLU A 80 -0.31 7.26 19.83
CA GLU A 80 0.76 6.27 19.67
C GLU A 80 1.00 5.48 20.96
N GLY A 81 1.67 4.34 20.86
CA GLY A 81 2.03 3.52 21.99
C GLY A 81 0.86 2.87 22.70
N PHE A 82 1.05 2.67 24.00
CA PHE A 82 0.09 2.03 24.89
C PHE A 82 -0.34 2.99 26.01
N ALA A 83 -1.53 2.77 26.54
CA ALA A 83 -1.97 3.50 27.72
C ALA A 83 -1.15 3.08 28.94
N GLU A 84 -1.02 3.98 29.92
CA GLU A 84 -0.38 3.68 31.21
C GLU A 84 -1.37 2.99 32.15
N ASP A 85 -0.86 2.12 32.99
CA ASP A 85 -1.58 1.55 34.13
C ASP A 85 -1.59 2.52 35.32
N GLU A 86 -2.21 2.11 36.45
CA GLU A 86 -2.28 2.93 37.67
C GLU A 86 -0.89 3.19 38.31
N GLU A 87 0.11 2.43 37.90
CA GLU A 87 1.50 2.51 38.41
C GLU A 87 2.40 3.32 37.47
N GLY A 88 1.85 3.77 36.30
CA GLY A 88 2.60 4.56 35.30
C GLY A 88 3.42 3.72 34.34
N ASN A 89 3.18 2.40 34.25
CA ASN A 89 3.83 1.53 33.27
C ASN A 89 2.93 1.37 32.01
N GLU A 90 3.56 1.07 30.88
CA GLU A 90 2.80 0.76 29.64
C GLU A 90 1.94 -0.50 29.80
N ASP A 91 0.62 -0.35 29.66
CA ASP A 91 -0.32 -1.48 29.56
C ASP A 91 -0.39 -1.95 28.11
N LYS A 92 0.41 -2.94 27.75
CA LYS A 92 0.49 -3.50 26.38
C LYS A 92 -0.83 -4.12 25.89
N SER A 93 -1.84 -4.26 26.73
CA SER A 93 -3.18 -4.67 26.33
C SER A 93 -4.04 -3.52 25.79
N LYS A 94 -3.61 -2.27 25.99
CA LYS A 94 -4.36 -1.05 25.68
C LYS A 94 -3.61 -0.14 24.69
N SER A 95 -3.47 -0.56 23.45
CA SER A 95 -2.96 0.30 22.39
C SER A 95 -3.87 1.52 22.17
N ILE A 96 -3.30 2.73 22.29
CA ILE A 96 -4.02 3.99 22.07
C ILE A 96 -4.52 4.09 20.62
N PRO A 97 -3.70 3.83 19.58
CA PRO A 97 -4.19 3.79 18.19
C PRO A 97 -5.30 2.77 17.96
N LEU A 98 -5.25 1.61 18.63
CA LEU A 98 -6.30 0.59 18.46
C LEU A 98 -7.63 1.02 19.05
N ILE A 99 -7.62 1.71 20.19
CA ILE A 99 -8.84 2.25 20.81
C ILE A 99 -9.49 3.26 19.86
N TRP A 100 -8.71 4.21 19.34
CA TRP A 100 -9.18 5.19 18.37
C TRP A 100 -9.71 4.53 17.09
N PHE A 101 -8.94 3.60 16.53
CA PHE A 101 -9.29 2.88 15.30
C PHE A 101 -10.57 2.06 15.45
N ASN A 102 -10.74 1.35 16.57
CA ASN A 102 -11.95 0.56 16.84
C ASN A 102 -13.19 1.45 16.98
N THR A 103 -13.04 2.67 17.48
CA THR A 103 -14.13 3.63 17.62
C THR A 103 -14.54 4.22 16.28
N TYR A 104 -13.61 4.80 15.55
CA TYR A 104 -13.94 5.66 14.40
C TYR A 104 -13.80 4.99 13.03
N MET A 105 -12.97 3.95 12.88
CA MET A 105 -12.66 3.41 11.55
C MET A 105 -13.11 1.97 11.35
N ARG A 106 -12.84 1.10 12.30
CA ARG A 106 -13.08 -0.35 12.16
C ARG A 106 -14.51 -0.73 11.79
N PRO A 107 -15.57 -0.10 12.36
CA PRO A 107 -16.97 -0.47 12.05
C PRO A 107 -17.35 -0.26 10.57
N TYR A 108 -16.62 0.60 9.87
CA TYR A 108 -16.90 1.02 8.48
C TYR A 108 -15.96 0.40 7.45
N LEU A 109 -15.01 -0.44 7.91
CA LEU A 109 -14.01 -1.09 7.07
C LEU A 109 -14.25 -2.60 6.99
N ASN A 110 -14.16 -3.15 5.77
CA ASN A 110 -14.11 -4.60 5.59
C ASN A 110 -12.67 -5.07 5.69
N LEU A 111 -12.32 -5.68 6.83
CA LEU A 111 -10.96 -6.14 7.16
C LEU A 111 -10.94 -7.65 7.36
N LEU A 112 -9.87 -8.31 6.98
CA LEU A 112 -9.63 -9.73 7.30
C LEU A 112 -9.24 -9.93 8.76
N ASP A 113 -8.37 -9.05 9.25
CA ASP A 113 -7.82 -9.14 10.60
C ASP A 113 -7.34 -7.75 11.07
N VAL A 114 -7.25 -7.57 12.37
CA VAL A 114 -6.68 -6.39 13.02
C VAL A 114 -5.81 -6.85 14.18
N LYS A 115 -4.54 -6.49 14.15
CA LYS A 115 -3.54 -6.80 15.19
C LYS A 115 -2.91 -5.53 15.73
N THR A 116 -2.18 -5.68 16.81
CA THR A 116 -1.32 -4.62 17.36
C THR A 116 0.13 -5.07 17.25
N SER A 117 1.01 -4.17 16.81
CA SER A 117 2.45 -4.39 16.82
C SER A 117 3.05 -4.21 18.20
N SER A 118 4.33 -4.56 18.38
CA SER A 118 5.07 -4.41 19.64
C SER A 118 5.16 -2.97 20.14
N ASP A 119 5.08 -1.99 19.23
CA ASP A 119 5.07 -0.55 19.53
C ASP A 119 3.67 0.08 19.58
N GLY A 120 2.61 -0.72 19.61
CA GLY A 120 1.23 -0.26 19.76
C GLY A 120 0.52 0.17 18.49
N ARG A 121 1.13 0.03 17.29
CA ARG A 121 0.46 0.35 16.02
C ARG A 121 -0.68 -0.60 15.71
N VAL A 122 -1.70 -0.09 15.05
CA VAL A 122 -2.75 -0.93 14.47
C VAL A 122 -2.27 -1.50 13.14
N LEU A 123 -2.34 -2.81 13.00
CA LEU A 123 -2.07 -3.54 11.76
C LEU A 123 -3.40 -4.02 11.18
N ALA A 124 -3.93 -3.26 10.22
CA ALA A 124 -5.20 -3.55 9.56
C ALA A 124 -4.94 -4.32 8.24
N TYR A 125 -5.38 -5.58 8.19
CA TYR A 125 -5.23 -6.47 7.03
C TYR A 125 -6.45 -6.40 6.12
N PHE A 126 -6.26 -6.05 4.85
CA PHE A 126 -7.32 -5.96 3.85
C PHE A 126 -7.50 -7.25 3.06
N PRO A 127 -8.73 -7.52 2.52
CA PRO A 127 -9.00 -8.74 1.75
C PRO A 127 -8.17 -8.93 0.48
N ASP A 128 -7.57 -7.86 -0.05
CA ASP A 128 -6.69 -7.92 -1.23
C ASP A 128 -5.22 -8.23 -0.89
N GLY A 129 -4.95 -8.56 0.37
CA GLY A 129 -3.60 -8.88 0.86
C GLY A 129 -2.75 -7.66 1.19
N SER A 130 -3.28 -6.44 1.10
CA SER A 130 -2.59 -5.24 1.57
C SER A 130 -2.72 -5.06 3.09
N LEU A 131 -1.87 -4.20 3.66
CA LEU A 131 -1.81 -3.90 5.08
C LEU A 131 -1.69 -2.39 5.29
N ALA A 132 -2.40 -1.85 6.28
CA ALA A 132 -2.13 -0.53 6.82
C ALA A 132 -1.60 -0.62 8.25
N ALA A 133 -0.43 -0.02 8.50
CA ALA A 133 0.11 0.19 9.84
C ALA A 133 -0.20 1.64 10.26
N ILE A 134 -0.97 1.80 11.33
CA ILE A 134 -1.56 3.08 11.76
C ILE A 134 -1.06 3.42 13.14
N SER A 135 -0.43 4.58 13.29
CA SER A 135 0.06 5.09 14.57
C SER A 135 0.27 6.60 14.49
N SER A 136 0.10 7.29 15.61
CA SER A 136 0.13 8.75 15.63
C SER A 136 -0.87 9.31 14.61
N SER A 137 -0.48 10.16 13.73
CA SER A 137 -1.36 10.61 12.62
C SER A 137 -0.86 10.10 11.27
N ALA A 138 0.07 9.15 11.27
CA ALA A 138 0.65 8.55 10.08
C ALA A 138 0.07 7.17 9.79
N ILE A 139 -0.15 6.90 8.52
CA ILE A 139 -0.63 5.62 8.01
C ILE A 139 0.35 5.14 6.95
N ILE A 140 1.00 4.02 7.21
CA ILE A 140 1.89 3.37 6.26
C ILE A 140 1.11 2.25 5.58
N PHE A 141 0.81 2.44 4.32
CA PHE A 141 0.12 1.46 3.50
C PHE A 141 1.12 0.59 2.75
N TYR A 142 1.13 -0.70 3.04
CA TYR A 142 1.90 -1.73 2.33
C TYR A 142 1.02 -2.36 1.26
N VAL A 143 1.49 -2.35 0.01
CA VAL A 143 0.73 -2.93 -1.10
C VAL A 143 0.54 -4.44 -0.98
N ASP A 144 1.36 -5.11 -0.19
CA ASP A 144 1.24 -6.52 0.18
C ASP A 144 1.76 -6.66 1.61
N ALA A 145 1.01 -7.33 2.48
CA ALA A 145 1.32 -7.50 3.90
C ALA A 145 2.69 -8.17 4.15
N LYS A 146 3.19 -8.97 3.20
CA LYS A 146 4.54 -9.58 3.28
C LYS A 146 5.68 -8.57 3.29
N TYR A 147 5.43 -7.32 2.90
CA TYR A 147 6.43 -6.25 2.94
C TYR A 147 6.53 -5.56 4.30
N TYR A 148 5.58 -5.81 5.19
CA TYR A 148 5.68 -5.38 6.56
C TYR A 148 6.64 -6.31 7.30
N SER A 149 7.58 -5.73 8.02
CA SER A 149 8.40 -6.43 9.03
C SER A 149 8.34 -5.62 10.31
N GLU A 150 8.15 -6.31 11.41
CA GLU A 150 8.24 -5.74 12.73
C GLU A 150 9.73 -5.60 13.05
N TYR A 151 10.26 -4.37 12.92
CA TYR A 151 11.63 -4.10 13.31
C TYR A 151 11.67 -3.82 14.81
N GLU A 152 12.39 -4.62 15.55
CA GLU A 152 12.95 -4.24 16.82
C GLU A 152 14.06 -3.22 16.53
N THR A 153 13.73 -1.93 16.50
CA THR A 153 14.75 -0.91 16.57
C THR A 153 14.99 -0.59 18.04
N ASP A 154 16.24 -0.56 18.46
CA ASP A 154 16.66 -0.10 19.80
C ASP A 154 16.14 1.31 20.16
N SER A 155 15.55 2.01 19.22
CA SER A 155 14.97 3.34 19.34
C SER A 155 13.44 3.41 19.27
N GLY A 156 12.72 2.28 19.24
CA GLY A 156 11.26 2.25 19.27
C GLY A 156 10.52 2.87 18.05
N SER A 157 11.23 3.28 17.02
CA SER A 157 10.64 3.87 15.81
C SER A 157 10.73 2.91 14.66
N SER A 158 9.65 2.21 14.37
CA SER A 158 9.51 1.40 13.16
C SER A 158 9.26 2.31 11.95
N ALA A 159 10.29 3.01 11.50
CA ALA A 159 10.21 3.66 10.19
C ALA A 159 10.10 2.57 9.11
N PRO A 160 9.24 2.75 8.09
CA PRO A 160 9.25 1.83 6.96
C PRO A 160 10.67 1.80 6.38
N ASP A 161 11.12 0.59 6.00
CA ASP A 161 12.41 0.42 5.34
C ASP A 161 12.53 1.46 4.21
N GLU A 162 13.52 2.32 4.29
CA GLU A 162 13.75 3.42 3.35
C GLU A 162 13.76 2.92 1.91
N MET A 163 14.29 1.72 1.69
CA MET A 163 14.34 1.04 0.40
C MET A 163 12.97 0.66 -0.14
N GLN A 164 11.95 0.49 0.72
CA GLN A 164 10.60 0.07 0.34
C GLN A 164 9.65 1.23 0.11
N SER A 165 9.94 2.39 0.71
CA SER A 165 9.10 3.58 0.60
C SER A 165 9.02 4.10 -0.83
N GLY A 166 7.80 4.32 -1.31
CA GLY A 166 7.50 4.72 -2.69
C GLY A 166 7.52 3.58 -3.72
N THR A 167 7.73 2.31 -3.27
CA THR A 167 7.67 1.14 -4.15
C THR A 167 6.76 0.05 -3.60
N LYS A 168 6.95 -0.36 -2.36
CA LYS A 168 6.22 -1.42 -1.68
C LYS A 168 5.33 -0.88 -0.55
N CYS A 169 5.68 0.27 0.02
CA CYS A 169 4.86 0.98 0.97
C CYS A 169 4.72 2.46 0.63
N PHE A 170 3.63 3.08 1.08
CA PHE A 170 3.22 4.44 0.76
C PHE A 170 2.66 5.12 2.01
N LEU A 171 2.98 6.39 2.20
CA LEU A 171 2.60 7.12 3.39
C LEU A 171 1.37 7.98 3.15
N PHE A 172 0.44 7.87 4.10
CA PHE A 172 -0.75 8.71 4.23
C PHE A 172 -0.75 9.35 5.61
N ALA A 173 -1.59 10.35 5.79
CA ALA A 173 -1.81 11.02 7.05
C ALA A 173 -3.31 11.29 7.27
N PHE A 174 -3.71 11.36 8.53
CA PHE A 174 -5.04 11.78 8.96
C PHE A 174 -4.88 12.86 10.05
N TRP A 175 -4.94 14.13 9.65
CA TRP A 175 -4.75 15.30 10.51
C TRP A 175 -5.87 16.32 10.34
N PRO A 176 -7.14 15.97 10.51
CA PRO A 176 -8.24 16.85 10.19
C PRO A 176 -8.35 18.07 11.13
N SER A 177 -7.86 17.97 12.37
CA SER A 177 -7.85 19.01 13.38
C SER A 177 -6.60 19.89 13.39
N ASN A 178 -5.61 19.60 12.54
CA ASN A 178 -4.35 20.35 12.53
C ASN A 178 -4.48 21.64 11.70
N GLU A 179 -4.52 22.78 12.38
CA GLU A 179 -4.63 24.12 11.80
C GLU A 179 -3.26 24.81 11.63
N GLU A 180 -2.17 24.19 12.06
CA GLU A 180 -0.84 24.76 11.91
C GLU A 180 -0.46 24.95 10.45
N GLU A 181 0.25 26.02 10.13
CA GLU A 181 0.59 26.41 8.76
C GLU A 181 1.26 25.29 7.96
N GLN A 182 2.18 24.56 8.57
CA GLN A 182 2.92 23.47 7.92
C GLN A 182 2.05 22.26 7.58
N SER A 183 0.89 22.14 8.20
CA SER A 183 -0.03 21.02 8.06
C SER A 183 -1.39 21.42 7.48
N GLN A 184 -1.58 22.65 7.05
CA GLN A 184 -2.85 23.18 6.52
C GLN A 184 -3.42 22.32 5.39
N TYR A 185 -2.59 21.69 4.58
CA TYR A 185 -3.06 20.79 3.52
C TYR A 185 -3.99 19.70 4.07
N HIS A 186 -3.72 19.16 5.26
CA HIS A 186 -4.49 18.09 5.87
C HIS A 186 -5.70 18.57 6.68
N TYR A 187 -5.76 19.85 6.99
CA TYR A 187 -6.85 20.42 7.79
C TYR A 187 -8.21 20.17 7.15
N ASN A 188 -9.16 19.71 7.94
CA ASN A 188 -10.52 19.38 7.54
C ASN A 188 -10.62 18.36 6.38
N LYS A 189 -9.60 17.56 6.18
CA LYS A 189 -9.60 16.48 5.20
C LYS A 189 -9.68 15.12 5.87
N GLY A 190 -10.00 14.11 5.08
CA GLY A 190 -9.92 12.71 5.47
C GLY A 190 -8.48 12.19 5.42
N VAL A 191 -8.36 10.92 5.11
CA VAL A 191 -7.06 10.28 4.87
C VAL A 191 -6.49 10.79 3.55
N GLU A 192 -5.33 11.44 3.62
CA GLU A 192 -4.65 12.04 2.47
C GLU A 192 -3.21 11.51 2.35
N PRO A 193 -2.59 11.52 1.16
CA PRO A 193 -1.16 11.30 1.05
C PRO A 193 -0.38 12.23 1.97
N TYR A 194 0.66 11.71 2.62
CA TYR A 194 1.50 12.50 3.51
C TYR A 194 2.16 13.67 2.77
N THR A 195 1.92 14.90 3.22
CA THR A 195 2.39 16.15 2.58
C THR A 195 2.84 17.20 3.58
N HIS A 196 3.37 16.79 4.73
CA HIS A 196 3.96 17.70 5.70
C HIS A 196 5.01 18.62 5.04
N MET A 197 4.96 19.93 5.29
CA MET A 197 5.84 20.95 4.70
C MET A 197 5.81 21.04 3.16
N TRP A 198 4.77 20.52 2.52
CA TRP A 198 4.64 20.63 1.06
C TRP A 198 4.12 22.02 0.66
N ASN A 199 4.78 22.67 -0.31
CA ASN A 199 4.44 24.01 -0.78
C ASN A 199 3.34 24.04 -1.86
N GLY A 200 2.67 22.93 -2.14
CA GLY A 200 1.60 22.85 -3.11
C GLY A 200 2.03 22.62 -4.57
N THR A 201 3.32 22.69 -4.89
CA THR A 201 3.81 22.53 -6.27
C THR A 201 4.24 21.09 -6.56
N ARG A 202 4.04 20.64 -7.81
CA ARG A 202 4.47 19.31 -8.24
C ARG A 202 5.99 19.15 -8.19
N GLU A 203 6.71 20.19 -8.53
CA GLU A 203 8.19 20.21 -8.56
C GLU A 203 8.79 19.97 -7.19
N SER A 204 8.15 20.47 -6.13
CA SER A 204 8.62 20.26 -4.76
C SER A 204 8.47 18.82 -4.28
N LEU A 205 7.60 18.02 -4.91
CA LEU A 205 7.44 16.60 -4.58
C LEU A 205 8.68 15.75 -4.91
N PHE A 206 9.60 16.28 -5.71
CA PHE A 206 10.88 15.60 -6.03
C PHE A 206 12.04 16.09 -5.16
N LYS A 207 11.82 17.12 -4.34
CA LYS A 207 12.88 17.84 -3.62
C LYS A 207 12.74 17.70 -2.10
N GLY A 208 13.76 18.17 -1.41
CA GLY A 208 13.77 18.20 0.06
C GLY A 208 13.91 16.81 0.70
N GLU A 209 13.70 16.78 1.99
CA GLU A 209 13.86 15.63 2.86
C GLU A 209 12.80 14.55 2.59
N TYR A 210 11.55 14.97 2.37
CA TYR A 210 10.40 14.09 2.13
C TYR A 210 10.18 13.72 0.65
N GLY A 211 11.08 14.21 -0.22
CA GLY A 211 10.93 14.13 -1.68
C GLY A 211 10.90 12.71 -2.22
N CYS A 212 10.07 12.49 -3.25
CA CYS A 212 10.07 11.28 -4.04
C CYS A 212 11.29 11.25 -4.97
N LYS A 213 12.40 10.67 -4.54
CA LYS A 213 13.69 10.63 -5.25
C LYS A 213 14.44 9.33 -4.94
N LYS A 214 15.40 8.96 -5.80
CA LYS A 214 16.21 7.74 -5.61
C LYS A 214 17.12 7.84 -4.39
N GLU A 215 17.82 8.93 -4.29
CA GLU A 215 18.85 9.17 -3.29
C GLU A 215 18.24 9.91 -2.11
N THR A 216 18.02 9.17 -1.04
CA THR A 216 17.56 9.71 0.24
C THR A 216 18.01 8.79 1.36
N SER A 217 18.33 9.36 2.50
CA SER A 217 18.55 8.65 3.76
C SER A 217 17.27 8.48 4.58
N ARG A 218 16.11 8.88 4.03
CA ARG A 218 14.82 8.85 4.71
C ARG A 218 13.74 8.23 3.84
N THR A 219 12.59 7.98 4.44
CA THR A 219 11.38 7.59 3.71
C THR A 219 11.01 8.63 2.65
N ARG A 220 10.25 8.21 1.64
CA ARG A 220 9.82 9.03 0.49
C ARG A 220 8.30 9.31 0.55
N PRO A 221 7.81 10.06 1.55
CA PRO A 221 6.38 10.25 1.77
C PRO A 221 5.67 10.88 0.57
N TYR A 222 6.33 11.81 -0.12
CA TYR A 222 5.75 12.53 -1.26
C TYR A 222 5.50 11.67 -2.51
N CYS A 223 6.04 10.45 -2.55
CA CYS A 223 5.74 9.52 -3.64
C CYS A 223 4.26 9.21 -3.75
N THR A 224 3.55 9.08 -2.64
CA THR A 224 2.11 8.86 -2.60
C THR A 224 1.35 10.03 -3.23
N LYS A 225 1.73 11.26 -2.88
CA LYS A 225 1.11 12.48 -3.43
C LYS A 225 1.35 12.63 -4.92
N LEU A 226 2.57 12.33 -5.38
CA LEU A 226 2.92 12.36 -6.80
C LEU A 226 2.04 11.44 -7.63
N ILE A 227 1.76 10.22 -7.12
CA ILE A 227 0.87 9.25 -7.78
C ILE A 227 -0.58 9.74 -7.72
N GLN A 228 -1.05 10.29 -6.59
CA GLN A 228 -2.39 10.85 -6.46
C GLN A 228 -2.62 11.99 -7.47
N MET A 229 -1.69 12.94 -7.58
CA MET A 229 -1.79 14.06 -8.53
C MET A 229 -1.86 13.61 -9.99
N ASN A 230 -1.35 12.42 -10.30
CA ASN A 230 -1.43 11.80 -11.63
C ASN A 230 -2.64 10.84 -11.76
N GLY A 231 -3.71 11.05 -10.98
CA GLY A 231 -4.92 10.24 -11.03
C GLY A 231 -4.74 8.79 -10.58
N TRP A 232 -3.90 8.58 -9.58
CA TRP A 232 -3.51 7.25 -9.05
C TRP A 232 -2.79 6.38 -10.07
N LYS A 233 -2.15 7.02 -11.06
CA LYS A 233 -1.27 6.37 -12.03
C LYS A 233 0.17 6.76 -11.75
N ILE A 234 1.08 5.80 -11.82
CA ILE A 234 2.51 6.06 -11.68
C ILE A 234 2.97 6.88 -12.89
N PRO A 235 3.41 8.13 -12.68
CA PRO A 235 3.78 9.00 -13.79
C PRO A 235 5.04 8.51 -14.50
N LYS A 236 5.25 8.96 -15.74
CA LYS A 236 6.41 8.55 -16.56
C LYS A 236 7.75 9.00 -15.96
N ASP A 237 7.74 10.12 -15.26
CA ASP A 237 8.89 10.70 -14.56
C ASP A 237 9.03 10.23 -13.11
N TYR A 238 8.32 9.17 -12.74
CA TYR A 238 8.47 8.58 -11.41
C TYR A 238 9.88 8.07 -11.19
N PRO A 239 10.57 8.50 -10.13
CA PRO A 239 12.02 8.28 -10.01
C PRO A 239 12.39 6.85 -9.63
N LEU A 240 11.44 6.05 -9.14
CA LEU A 240 11.67 4.72 -8.61
C LEU A 240 11.14 3.64 -9.56
N ARG A 241 11.76 2.47 -9.54
CA ARG A 241 11.27 1.30 -10.29
C ARG A 241 10.35 0.46 -9.40
N ILE A 242 9.13 0.23 -9.88
CA ILE A 242 8.10 -0.61 -9.23
C ILE A 242 8.18 -2.06 -9.72
#